data_27b8aeb0278135537dfcdc21183d0e96
#
_entry.id   27b8aeb0278135537dfcdc21183d0e96
#
_cell.length_a   1.000
_cell.length_b   1.000
_cell.length_c   1.000
_cell.angle_alpha   90.00
_cell.angle_beta   90.00
_cell.angle_gamma   90.00
#
_symmetry.space_group_name_H-M   'P 1'
#
loop_
_entity.id
_entity.type
_entity.pdbx_description
1 polymer ?
#
loop_
_entity_poly.entity_id
_entity_poly.type
_entity_poly.pdbx_seq_one_letter_code
_entity_poly.pdbx_strand_id
1 'polypeptide(L)'
;MRTIAHWIDGKLYEGTPIGRFAVENPGTGEVEAELLQASDADLDHAVEVARRAQKEWAKVSLAKRTAIMFRMRQLVLDHQDEMARMIVAEHGKNYSDAVGEIQ
;
A
#
# COMPACT_ATOMS: atom_id res chain seq x y z
N MET A 1 11.59 -14.80 -3.14
CA MET A 1 11.08 -13.56 -3.76
C MET A 1 9.71 -13.23 -3.17
N ARG A 2 9.51 -11.99 -2.76
CA ARG A 2 8.26 -11.56 -2.13
C ARG A 2 7.16 -11.38 -3.19
N THR A 3 5.94 -11.80 -2.86
CA THR A 3 4.76 -11.53 -3.69
C THR A 3 4.00 -10.34 -3.13
N ILE A 4 3.72 -9.36 -3.97
CA ILE A 4 2.94 -8.17 -3.60
C ILE A 4 1.51 -8.40 -4.07
N ALA A 5 0.62 -8.64 -3.12
CA ALA A 5 -0.81 -8.79 -3.35
C ALA A 5 -1.54 -7.47 -3.02
N HIS A 6 -2.85 -7.50 -3.12
CA HIS A 6 -3.70 -6.35 -2.79
C HIS A 6 -4.02 -6.33 -1.30
N TRP A 7 -4.37 -5.16 -0.81
CA TRP A 7 -4.94 -5.00 0.52
C TRP A 7 -6.37 -4.51 0.37
N ILE A 8 -7.31 -5.42 0.59
CA ILE A 8 -8.73 -5.15 0.39
C ILE A 8 -9.50 -5.70 1.57
N ASP A 9 -10.45 -4.94 2.09
CA ASP A 9 -11.30 -5.34 3.21
C ASP A 9 -10.50 -5.67 4.49
N GLY A 10 -9.44 -4.90 4.75
CA GLY A 10 -8.61 -5.03 5.95
C GLY A 10 -7.70 -6.25 5.97
N LYS A 11 -7.44 -6.88 4.83
CA LYS A 11 -6.61 -8.08 4.74
C LYS A 11 -5.90 -8.20 3.40
N LEU A 12 -4.90 -9.07 3.34
CA LEU A 12 -4.27 -9.44 2.07
C LEU A 12 -5.27 -10.18 1.19
N TYR A 13 -5.28 -9.83 -0.09
CA TYR A 13 -6.19 -10.38 -1.09
C TYR A 13 -5.43 -10.67 -2.37
N GLU A 14 -5.33 -11.94 -2.75
CA GLU A 14 -4.67 -12.35 -3.98
C GLU A 14 -5.62 -12.34 -5.18
N GLY A 15 -6.89 -12.64 -4.95
CA GLY A 15 -7.93 -12.65 -5.98
C GLY A 15 -7.69 -13.67 -7.08
N THR A 16 -7.97 -13.25 -8.31
CA THR A 16 -7.78 -14.05 -9.53
C THR A 16 -6.87 -13.27 -10.48
N PRO A 17 -5.55 -13.25 -10.22
CA PRO A 17 -4.64 -12.44 -11.02
C PRO A 17 -4.58 -12.89 -12.47
N ILE A 18 -4.47 -11.94 -13.39
CA ILE A 18 -4.32 -12.19 -14.82
C ILE A 18 -2.87 -12.20 -15.29
N GLY A 19 -1.94 -11.89 -14.39
CA GLY A 19 -0.52 -11.88 -14.67
C GLY A 19 0.29 -11.46 -13.46
N ARG A 20 1.61 -11.41 -13.64
CA ARG A 20 2.56 -11.00 -12.62
C ARG A 20 3.58 -10.06 -13.24
N PHE A 21 3.90 -8.97 -12.50
CA PHE A 21 4.95 -8.04 -12.89
C PHE A 21 6.15 -8.17 -11.97
N ALA A 22 7.34 -8.15 -12.55
CA ALA A 22 8.56 -8.05 -11.77
C ALA A 22 8.72 -6.65 -11.20
N VAL A 23 9.10 -6.57 -9.93
CA VAL A 23 9.48 -5.33 -9.27
C VAL A 23 10.99 -5.34 -9.11
N GLU A 24 11.68 -4.45 -9.83
CA GLU A 24 13.13 -4.39 -9.84
C GLU A 24 13.63 -3.25 -8.97
N ASN A 25 14.79 -3.46 -8.35
CA ASN A 25 15.53 -2.38 -7.70
C ASN A 25 16.33 -1.63 -8.78
N PRO A 26 16.02 -0.39 -9.11
CA PRO A 26 16.70 0.33 -10.17
C PRO A 26 18.18 0.66 -9.85
N GLY A 27 18.55 0.61 -8.57
CA GLY A 27 19.93 0.80 -8.14
C GLY A 27 20.84 -0.41 -8.39
N THR A 28 20.28 -1.62 -8.38
CA THR A 28 21.01 -2.88 -8.55
C THR A 28 20.64 -3.64 -9.82
N GLY A 29 19.46 -3.42 -10.37
CA GLY A 29 18.90 -4.17 -11.48
C GLY A 29 18.34 -5.55 -11.10
N GLU A 30 18.31 -5.89 -9.82
CA GLU A 30 17.82 -7.16 -9.33
C GLU A 30 16.31 -7.14 -9.14
N VAL A 31 15.65 -8.26 -9.46
CA VAL A 31 14.22 -8.44 -9.17
C VAL A 31 14.05 -8.77 -7.70
N GLU A 32 13.27 -7.94 -6.99
CA GLU A 32 13.06 -8.09 -5.55
C GLU A 32 11.70 -8.67 -5.20
N ALA A 33 10.72 -8.50 -6.06
CA ALA A 33 9.35 -8.94 -5.80
C ALA A 33 8.60 -9.19 -7.10
N GLU A 34 7.45 -9.85 -6.96
CA GLU A 34 6.44 -9.98 -8.02
C GLU A 34 5.16 -9.31 -7.56
N LEU A 35 4.57 -8.52 -8.45
CA LEU A 35 3.27 -7.87 -8.22
C LEU A 35 2.18 -8.66 -8.93
N LEU A 36 1.11 -9.00 -8.22
CA LEU A 36 -0.06 -9.62 -8.81
C LEU A 36 -0.88 -8.58 -9.58
N GLN A 37 -1.14 -8.86 -10.85
CA GLN A 37 -1.97 -7.99 -11.68
C GLN A 37 -3.44 -8.31 -11.46
N ALA A 38 -4.22 -7.32 -11.01
CA ALA A 38 -5.64 -7.48 -10.76
C ALA A 38 -6.43 -7.81 -12.03
N SER A 39 -7.36 -8.74 -11.91
CA SER A 39 -8.39 -8.96 -12.92
C SER A 39 -9.51 -7.91 -12.80
N ASP A 40 -10.39 -7.85 -13.80
CA ASP A 40 -11.57 -6.99 -13.73
C ASP A 40 -12.45 -7.38 -12.53
N ALA A 41 -12.58 -8.67 -12.24
CA ALA A 41 -13.32 -9.15 -11.08
C ALA A 41 -12.69 -8.69 -9.76
N ASP A 42 -11.36 -8.66 -9.66
CA ASP A 42 -10.66 -8.15 -8.49
C ASP A 42 -10.92 -6.66 -8.29
N LEU A 43 -10.90 -5.88 -9.37
CA LEU A 43 -11.21 -4.45 -9.34
C LEU A 43 -12.66 -4.21 -8.91
N ASP A 44 -13.60 -4.95 -9.47
CA ASP A 44 -15.02 -4.83 -9.11
C ASP A 44 -15.24 -5.17 -7.63
N HIS A 45 -14.57 -6.19 -7.12
CA HIS A 45 -14.61 -6.55 -5.71
C HIS A 45 -14.07 -5.41 -4.82
N ALA A 46 -12.93 -4.83 -5.16
CA ALA A 46 -12.34 -3.73 -4.41
C ALA A 46 -13.27 -2.51 -4.36
N VAL A 47 -13.88 -2.15 -5.50
CA VAL A 47 -14.82 -1.03 -5.59
C VAL A 47 -16.07 -1.30 -4.75
N GLU A 48 -16.62 -2.51 -4.79
CA GLU A 48 -17.80 -2.89 -4.02
C GLU A 48 -17.53 -2.85 -2.50
N VAL A 49 -16.38 -3.35 -2.07
CA VAL A 49 -15.95 -3.27 -0.66
C VAL A 49 -15.80 -1.82 -0.21
N ALA A 50 -15.16 -0.98 -1.03
CA ALA A 50 -14.99 0.44 -0.74
C ALA A 50 -16.34 1.18 -0.66
N ARG A 51 -17.27 0.85 -1.56
CA ARG A 51 -18.61 1.46 -1.58
C ARG A 51 -19.39 1.13 -0.32
N ARG A 52 -19.36 -0.12 0.13
CA ARG A 52 -20.01 -0.53 1.38
C ARG A 52 -19.38 0.15 2.59
N ALA A 53 -18.06 0.18 2.65
CA ALA A 53 -17.33 0.83 3.74
C ALA A 53 -17.60 2.34 3.78
N GLN A 54 -17.69 2.99 2.64
CA GLN A 54 -17.95 4.43 2.55
C GLN A 54 -19.29 4.82 3.16
N LYS A 55 -20.31 4.00 3.02
CA LYS A 55 -21.64 4.27 3.61
C LYS A 55 -21.57 4.35 5.14
N GLU A 56 -20.82 3.46 5.77
CA GLU A 56 -20.63 3.48 7.22
C GLU A 56 -19.64 4.59 7.63
N TRP A 57 -18.58 4.79 6.88
CA TRP A 57 -17.59 5.83 7.13
C TRP A 57 -18.21 7.23 7.09
N ALA A 58 -19.13 7.47 6.17
CA ALA A 58 -19.83 8.75 6.05
C ALA A 58 -20.65 9.11 7.30
N LYS A 59 -21.06 8.11 8.08
CA LYS A 59 -21.80 8.31 9.34
C LYS A 59 -20.89 8.57 10.54
N VAL A 60 -19.60 8.33 10.41
CA VAL A 60 -18.63 8.54 11.49
C VAL A 60 -18.40 10.04 11.69
N SER A 61 -18.39 10.49 12.95
CA SER A 61 -18.19 11.90 13.27
C SER A 61 -16.83 12.40 12.80
N LEU A 62 -16.74 13.71 12.56
CA LEU A 62 -15.47 14.35 12.20
C LEU A 62 -14.39 14.09 13.25
N ALA A 63 -14.72 14.18 14.53
CA ALA A 63 -13.78 13.92 15.63
C ALA A 63 -13.21 12.49 15.57
N LYS A 64 -14.06 11.49 15.35
CA LYS A 64 -13.62 10.09 15.26
C LYS A 64 -12.77 9.82 14.03
N ARG A 65 -13.15 10.39 12.89
CA ARG A 65 -12.35 10.27 11.65
C ARG A 65 -10.98 10.94 11.81
N THR A 66 -10.96 12.12 12.42
CA THR A 66 -9.71 12.84 12.69
C THR A 66 -8.80 12.07 13.63
N ALA A 67 -9.34 11.43 14.67
CA ALA A 67 -8.56 10.59 15.59
C ALA A 67 -7.87 9.44 14.86
N ILE A 68 -8.54 8.81 13.90
CA ILE A 68 -7.95 7.75 13.07
C ILE A 68 -6.79 8.30 12.24
N MET A 69 -6.93 9.49 11.66
CA MET A 69 -5.86 10.12 10.87
C MET A 69 -4.65 10.48 11.74
N PHE A 70 -4.85 10.97 12.96
CA PHE A 70 -3.75 11.21 13.90
C PHE A 70 -3.02 9.92 14.25
N ARG A 71 -3.76 8.83 14.46
CA ARG A 71 -3.15 7.51 14.71
C ARG A 71 -2.35 7.03 13.50
N MET A 72 -2.87 7.20 12.29
CA MET A 72 -2.15 6.88 11.05
C MET A 72 -0.85 7.65 10.95
N ARG A 73 -0.88 8.95 11.24
CA ARG A 73 0.33 9.78 11.26
C ARG A 73 1.37 9.21 12.23
N GLN A 74 0.96 8.85 13.44
CA GLN A 74 1.88 8.27 14.42
C GLN A 74 2.49 6.95 13.93
N LEU A 75 1.68 6.08 13.34
CA LEU A 75 2.16 4.81 12.78
C LEU A 75 3.16 5.03 11.65
N VAL A 76 2.93 6.00 10.77
CA VAL A 76 3.88 6.36 9.71
C VAL A 76 5.22 6.81 10.30
N LEU A 77 5.18 7.66 11.33
CA LEU A 77 6.41 8.10 12.01
C LEU A 77 7.13 6.95 12.68
N ASP A 78 6.42 6.05 13.34
CA ASP A 78 6.99 4.89 14.03
C ASP A 78 7.65 3.91 13.05
N HIS A 79 7.14 3.83 11.82
CA HIS A 79 7.65 2.95 10.76
C HIS A 79 8.45 3.68 9.68
N GLN A 80 8.91 4.89 9.97
CA GLN A 80 9.58 5.75 8.99
C GLN A 80 10.81 5.08 8.35
N ASP A 81 11.66 4.45 9.15
CA ASP A 81 12.88 3.80 8.64
C ASP A 81 12.53 2.64 7.68
N GLU A 82 11.58 1.79 8.08
CA GLU A 82 11.11 0.67 7.25
C GLU A 82 10.53 1.15 5.93
N MET A 83 9.68 2.18 5.97
CA MET A 83 9.06 2.76 4.77
C MET A 83 10.12 3.42 3.86
N ALA A 84 11.08 4.13 4.44
CA ALA A 84 12.16 4.75 3.67
C ALA A 84 13.02 3.70 2.94
N ARG A 85 13.31 2.58 3.58
CA ARG A 85 14.06 1.47 2.96
C ARG A 85 13.30 0.85 1.80
N MET A 86 11.98 0.74 1.89
CA MET A 86 11.14 0.27 0.79
C MET A 86 11.21 1.22 -0.40
N ILE A 87 11.15 2.52 -0.18
CA ILE A 87 11.27 3.53 -1.23
C ILE A 87 12.64 3.46 -1.91
N VAL A 88 13.71 3.33 -1.13
CA VAL A 88 15.06 3.15 -1.67
C VAL A 88 15.13 1.92 -2.57
N ALA A 89 14.60 0.79 -2.12
CA ALA A 89 14.64 -0.48 -2.86
C ALA A 89 13.84 -0.43 -4.16
N GLU A 90 12.67 0.22 -4.15
CA GLU A 90 11.78 0.21 -5.31
C GLU A 90 12.00 1.39 -6.26
N HIS A 91 12.47 2.53 -5.76
CA HIS A 91 12.61 3.76 -6.54
C HIS A 91 14.05 4.13 -6.85
N GLY A 92 15.04 3.62 -6.12
CA GLY A 92 16.45 3.92 -6.31
C GLY A 92 16.90 5.27 -5.75
N LYS A 93 16.08 5.90 -4.89
CA LYS A 93 16.46 7.14 -4.20
C LYS A 93 17.50 6.86 -3.13
N ASN A 94 18.27 7.90 -2.75
CA ASN A 94 19.08 7.80 -1.53
C ASN A 94 18.16 7.84 -0.29
N TYR A 95 18.68 7.36 0.84
CA TYR A 95 17.89 7.21 2.06
C TYR A 95 17.35 8.53 2.60
N SER A 96 18.15 9.59 2.58
CA SER A 96 17.72 10.89 3.13
C SER A 96 16.57 11.50 2.33
N ASP A 97 16.56 11.36 1.00
CA ASP A 97 15.47 11.81 0.16
C ASP A 97 14.20 10.96 0.38
N ALA A 98 14.37 9.65 0.58
CA ALA A 98 13.26 8.76 0.90
C ALA A 98 12.61 9.14 2.24
N VAL A 99 13.38 9.44 3.26
CA VAL A 99 12.86 9.94 4.55
C VAL A 99 12.08 11.25 4.35
N GLY A 100 12.58 12.15 3.52
CA GLY A 100 11.90 13.42 3.22
C GLY A 100 10.53 13.24 2.58
N GLU A 101 10.32 12.20 1.80
CA GLU A 101 9.01 11.89 1.20
C GLU A 101 7.97 11.41 2.22
N ILE A 102 8.43 10.76 3.29
CA ILE A 102 7.54 10.25 4.34
C ILE A 102 7.10 11.38 5.28
N GLN A 103 7.97 12.33 5.52
CA GLN A 103 7.71 13.51 6.33
C GLN A 103 6.75 14.47 5.63
#